data_b5145a35497f7bd6a47d00c08e3bb805
#
_entry.id   b5145a35497f7bd6a47d00c08e3bb805
#
_cell.length_a   1.000
_cell.length_b   1.000
_cell.length_c   1.000
_cell.angle_alpha   90.00
_cell.angle_beta   90.00
_cell.angle_gamma   90.00
#
_symmetry.space_group_name_H-M   'P 1'
#
loop_
_entity.id
_entity.type
_entity.pdbx_description
1 polymer ?
#
loop_
_entity_poly.entity_id
_entity_poly.type
_entity_poly.pdbx_seq_one_letter_code
_entity_poly.pdbx_strand_id
1 'polypeptide(L)'
;MMINMKKVNYAAIDIGSNAVRLLIKCVNEENAPELMSKVQLIRIPLRLGEDAFTAGIISAEKEKKLIRLMKAYKQLMKIYDVVDYRACATSAMRDARNGKDIARQIARKTCLLYTSPSPRDA
;
A
#
# COMPACT_ATOMS: atom_id res chain seq x y z
N MET A 1 16.52 28.56 -20.29
CA MET A 1 15.10 28.55 -20.02
C MET A 1 14.68 27.24 -19.38
N MET A 2 13.92 27.34 -18.37
CA MET A 2 13.44 26.17 -17.68
C MET A 2 12.18 25.62 -18.35
N ILE A 3 12.25 24.40 -18.78
CA ILE A 3 11.05 23.71 -19.21
C ILE A 3 10.41 23.13 -17.95
N ASN A 4 9.25 23.63 -17.67
CA ASN A 4 8.51 23.13 -16.51
C ASN A 4 7.91 21.79 -16.86
N MET A 5 8.69 20.76 -16.67
CA MET A 5 8.16 19.43 -16.87
C MET A 5 7.39 19.04 -15.62
N LYS A 6 6.10 18.82 -15.78
CA LYS A 6 5.28 18.39 -14.66
C LYS A 6 5.52 16.93 -14.37
N LYS A 7 6.54 16.68 -13.59
CA LYS A 7 6.81 15.36 -13.08
C LYS A 7 6.16 15.22 -11.72
N VAL A 8 5.30 14.25 -11.60
CA VAL A 8 4.62 13.95 -10.34
C VAL A 8 4.83 12.51 -9.96
N ASN A 9 4.89 12.26 -8.67
CA ASN A 9 5.03 10.93 -8.13
C ASN A 9 3.70 10.41 -7.63
N TYR A 10 3.39 9.18 -8.02
CA TYR A 10 2.23 8.45 -7.52
C TYR A 10 2.70 7.20 -6.81
N ALA A 11 1.90 6.70 -5.90
CA ALA A 11 2.23 5.51 -5.14
C ALA A 11 1.13 4.48 -5.18
N ALA A 12 1.53 3.23 -5.03
CA ALA A 12 0.62 2.12 -4.85
C ALA A 12 1.12 1.28 -3.68
N ILE A 13 0.23 0.99 -2.74
CA ILE A 13 0.51 0.10 -1.62
C ILE A 13 -0.32 -1.16 -1.83
N ASP A 14 0.35 -2.30 -1.75
CA ASP A 14 -0.29 -3.60 -1.92
C ASP A 14 -0.08 -4.41 -0.64
N ILE A 15 -1.15 -4.62 0.11
CA ILE A 15 -1.11 -5.43 1.33
C ILE A 15 -1.44 -6.85 0.92
N GLY A 16 -0.40 -7.58 0.53
CA GLY A 16 -0.54 -8.94 0.04
C GLY A 16 -0.44 -9.99 1.12
N SER A 17 -0.80 -11.21 0.78
CA SER A 17 -0.73 -12.34 1.71
C SER A 17 0.70 -12.68 2.11
N ASN A 18 1.65 -12.47 1.22
CA ASN A 18 3.07 -12.77 1.48
C ASN A 18 3.84 -11.53 1.88
N ALA A 19 3.68 -10.45 1.14
CA ALA A 19 4.45 -9.22 1.38
C ALA A 19 3.56 -7.99 1.24
N VAL A 20 3.96 -6.93 1.91
CA VAL A 20 3.35 -5.61 1.78
C VAL A 20 4.32 -4.76 0.98
N ARG A 21 3.85 -4.25 -0.15
CA ARG A 21 4.70 -3.52 -1.09
C ARG A 21 4.30 -2.06 -1.20
N LEU A 22 5.30 -1.22 -1.38
CA LEU A 22 5.11 0.18 -1.75
C LEU A 22 5.84 0.40 -3.07
N LEU A 23 5.12 0.87 -4.06
CA LEU A 23 5.68 1.23 -5.36
C LEU A 23 5.45 2.72 -5.57
N ILE A 24 6.53 3.45 -5.85
CA ILE A 24 6.44 4.87 -6.19
C ILE A 24 6.90 5.01 -7.63
N LYS A 25 6.08 5.66 -8.44
CA LYS A 25 6.37 5.92 -9.85
C LYS A 25 6.30 7.40 -10.14
N CYS A 26 7.22 7.85 -10.98
CA CYS A 26 7.22 9.21 -11.49
C CYS A 26 6.57 9.23 -12.85
N VAL A 27 5.61 10.11 -13.04
CA VAL A 27 4.88 10.26 -14.29
C VAL A 27 5.12 11.66 -14.82
N ASN A 28 5.44 11.75 -16.11
CA ASN A 28 5.50 13.04 -16.79
C ASN A 28 4.15 13.27 -17.45
N GLU A 29 3.34 14.14 -16.85
CA GLU A 29 1.96 14.35 -17.29
C GLU A 29 1.87 15.03 -18.66
N GLU A 30 2.91 15.74 -19.06
CA GLU A 30 2.85 16.50 -20.31
C GLU A 30 3.15 15.65 -21.55
N ASN A 31 4.03 14.66 -21.42
CA ASN A 31 4.53 13.98 -22.60
C ASN A 31 3.92 12.64 -22.90
N ALA A 32 3.76 11.80 -21.92
CA ALA A 32 3.14 10.53 -22.20
C ALA A 32 2.95 9.75 -20.90
N PRO A 33 1.73 9.33 -20.61
CA PRO A 33 1.48 8.48 -19.44
C PRO A 33 2.27 7.18 -19.48
N GLU A 34 2.67 6.73 -20.67
CA GLU A 34 3.48 5.52 -20.81
C GLU A 34 4.93 5.72 -20.42
N LEU A 35 5.38 6.96 -20.26
CA LEU A 35 6.76 7.22 -19.82
C LEU A 35 6.82 7.32 -18.30
N MET A 36 6.41 6.25 -17.65
CA MET A 36 6.53 6.15 -16.20
C MET A 36 7.85 5.53 -15.83
N SER A 37 8.52 6.11 -14.85
CA SER A 37 9.73 5.54 -14.31
C SER A 37 9.53 5.14 -12.86
N LYS A 38 10.08 3.98 -12.49
CA LYS A 38 10.04 3.53 -11.12
C LYS A 38 11.03 4.34 -10.29
N VAL A 39 10.53 4.95 -9.24
CA VAL A 39 11.37 5.72 -8.31
C VAL A 39 11.81 4.83 -7.15
N GLN A 40 10.89 4.02 -6.63
CA GLN A 40 11.17 3.17 -5.48
C GLN A 40 10.23 1.98 -5.47
N LEU A 41 10.75 0.84 -5.06
CA LEU A 41 9.94 -0.35 -4.79
C LEU A 41 10.45 -0.98 -3.50
N ILE A 42 9.58 -1.10 -2.51
CA ILE A 42 9.90 -1.69 -1.22
C ILE A 42 8.94 -2.84 -0.98
N ARG A 43 9.49 -3.95 -0.52
CA ARG A 43 8.74 -5.16 -0.26
C ARG A 43 9.13 -5.70 1.11
N ILE A 44 8.17 -5.79 2.01
CA ILE A 44 8.38 -6.31 3.36
C ILE A 44 7.52 -7.55 3.56
N PRO A 45 8.14 -8.73 3.78
CA PRO A 45 7.39 -9.98 3.90
C PRO A 45 6.80 -10.14 5.31
N LEU A 46 5.60 -9.63 5.54
CA LEU A 46 4.89 -9.81 6.80
C LEU A 46 4.18 -11.15 6.89
N ARG A 47 3.93 -11.80 5.75
CA ARG A 47 3.30 -13.13 5.66
C ARG A 47 1.96 -13.20 6.38
N LEU A 48 1.10 -12.24 6.08
CA LEU A 48 -0.24 -12.18 6.68
C LEU A 48 -1.07 -13.40 6.33
N GLY A 49 -0.81 -14.01 5.18
CA GLY A 49 -1.51 -15.21 4.76
C GLY A 49 -1.29 -16.41 5.66
N GLU A 50 -0.13 -16.52 6.29
CA GLU A 50 0.10 -17.60 7.23
C GLU A 50 -0.93 -17.59 8.34
N ASP A 51 -1.21 -16.42 8.89
CA ASP A 51 -2.17 -16.29 9.98
C ASP A 51 -3.60 -16.44 9.48
N ALA A 52 -3.93 -15.75 8.38
CA ALA A 52 -5.30 -15.71 7.87
C ALA A 52 -5.77 -17.09 7.43
N PHE A 53 -4.91 -17.84 6.77
CA PHE A 53 -5.30 -19.12 6.17
C PHE A 53 -5.13 -20.31 7.13
N THR A 54 -4.43 -20.15 8.24
CA THR A 54 -4.32 -21.20 9.25
C THR A 54 -5.19 -20.92 10.46
N ALA A 55 -5.05 -19.76 11.09
CA ALA A 55 -5.78 -19.41 12.30
C ALA A 55 -7.07 -18.63 12.00
N GLY A 56 -7.24 -18.12 10.81
CA GLY A 56 -8.41 -17.32 10.45
C GLY A 56 -8.39 -15.90 10.98
N ILE A 57 -7.35 -15.52 11.71
CA ILE A 57 -7.15 -14.15 12.18
C ILE A 57 -5.68 -13.78 12.05
N ILE A 58 -5.42 -12.50 11.91
CA ILE A 58 -4.06 -11.98 11.89
C ILE A 58 -3.66 -11.70 13.34
N SER A 59 -2.47 -12.17 13.73
CA SER A 59 -1.99 -12.03 15.10
C SER A 59 -1.79 -10.56 15.47
N ALA A 60 -1.89 -10.28 16.77
CA ALA A 60 -1.65 -8.93 17.29
C ALA A 60 -0.24 -8.43 16.94
N GLU A 61 0.73 -9.32 16.93
CA GLU A 61 2.10 -8.96 16.57
C GLU A 61 2.20 -8.49 15.11
N LYS A 62 1.60 -9.26 14.20
CA LYS A 62 1.61 -8.86 12.77
C LYS A 62 0.78 -7.62 12.52
N GLU A 63 -0.32 -7.45 13.24
CA GLU A 63 -1.11 -6.23 13.17
C GLU A 63 -0.27 -5.01 13.54
N LYS A 64 0.47 -5.09 14.63
CA LYS A 64 1.37 -4.00 15.04
C LYS A 64 2.41 -3.69 13.98
N LYS A 65 3.02 -4.74 13.42
CA LYS A 65 4.03 -4.57 12.38
C LYS A 65 3.43 -3.93 11.13
N LEU A 66 2.23 -4.34 10.76
CA LEU A 66 1.55 -3.78 9.60
C LEU A 66 1.26 -2.29 9.81
N ILE A 67 0.77 -1.92 10.99
CA ILE A 67 0.49 -0.52 11.29
C ILE A 67 1.78 0.32 11.25
N ARG A 68 2.86 -0.20 11.82
CA ARG A 68 4.16 0.47 11.76
C ARG A 68 4.66 0.63 10.35
N LEU A 69 4.46 -0.40 9.53
CA LEU A 69 4.88 -0.38 8.14
C LEU A 69 4.09 0.66 7.35
N MET A 70 2.78 0.73 7.58
CA MET A 70 1.94 1.73 6.91
C MET A 70 2.35 3.15 7.31
N LYS A 71 2.72 3.36 8.56
CA LYS A 71 3.26 4.65 9.00
C LYS A 71 4.57 4.97 8.28
N ALA A 72 5.44 3.98 8.14
CA ALA A 72 6.70 4.15 7.44
C ALA A 72 6.47 4.49 5.96
N TYR A 73 5.55 3.77 5.31
CA TYR A 73 5.21 4.04 3.92
C TYR A 73 4.63 5.43 3.73
N LYS A 74 3.82 5.89 4.69
CA LYS A 74 3.30 7.25 4.65
C LYS A 74 4.43 8.27 4.68
N GLN A 75 5.42 8.06 5.55
CA GLN A 75 6.57 8.96 5.62
C GLN A 75 7.38 8.93 4.33
N LEU A 76 7.57 7.75 3.75
CA LEU A 76 8.27 7.63 2.48
C LEU A 76 7.54 8.36 1.36
N MET A 77 6.22 8.24 1.32
CA MET A 77 5.43 8.96 0.32
C MET A 77 5.59 10.48 0.47
N LYS A 78 5.71 10.96 1.71
CA LYS A 78 5.98 12.39 1.95
C LYS A 78 7.37 12.79 1.48
N ILE A 79 8.37 11.96 1.73
CA ILE A 79 9.75 12.22 1.31
C ILE A 79 9.83 12.35 -0.21
N TYR A 80 9.09 11.53 -0.94
CA TYR A 80 9.08 11.53 -2.39
C TYR A 80 8.02 12.45 -2.99
N ASP A 81 7.38 13.26 -2.18
CA ASP A 81 6.36 14.22 -2.64
C ASP A 81 5.27 13.57 -3.47
N VAL A 82 4.80 12.41 -3.03
CA VAL A 82 3.72 11.68 -3.70
C VAL A 82 2.45 12.51 -3.63
N VAL A 83 1.83 12.75 -4.79
CA VAL A 83 0.64 13.59 -4.87
C VAL A 83 -0.65 12.81 -4.64
N ASP A 84 -0.63 11.51 -4.92
CA ASP A 84 -1.79 10.65 -4.70
C ASP A 84 -1.32 9.21 -4.60
N TYR A 85 -2.12 8.38 -3.95
CA TYR A 85 -1.79 6.99 -3.76
C TYR A 85 -3.04 6.12 -3.86
N ARG A 86 -2.81 4.83 -4.10
CA ARG A 86 -3.83 3.81 -3.95
C ARG A 86 -3.28 2.72 -3.06
N ALA A 87 -4.13 2.20 -2.19
CA ALA A 87 -3.76 1.08 -1.33
C ALA A 87 -4.83 0.00 -1.45
N CYS A 88 -4.39 -1.22 -1.71
CA CYS A 88 -5.26 -2.38 -1.83
C CYS A 88 -4.82 -3.46 -0.88
N ALA A 89 -5.78 -4.16 -0.30
CA ALA A 89 -5.52 -5.36 0.48
C ALA A 89 -6.12 -6.56 -0.24
N THR A 90 -5.37 -7.65 -0.29
CA THR A 90 -5.79 -8.85 -1.02
C THR A 90 -6.34 -9.90 -0.06
N SER A 91 -6.32 -11.16 -0.47
CA SER A 91 -7.10 -12.22 0.14
C SER A 91 -6.87 -12.42 1.65
N ALA A 92 -5.64 -12.28 2.14
CA ALA A 92 -5.38 -12.49 3.57
C ALA A 92 -6.19 -11.54 4.46
N MET A 93 -6.22 -10.27 4.09
CA MET A 93 -6.97 -9.27 4.85
C MET A 93 -8.47 -9.45 4.70
N ARG A 94 -8.92 -9.88 3.51
CA ARG A 94 -10.33 -10.14 3.27
C ARG A 94 -10.82 -11.36 4.03
N ASP A 95 -10.01 -12.42 4.08
CA ASP A 95 -10.40 -13.69 4.67
C ASP A 95 -10.22 -13.72 6.19
N ALA A 96 -9.35 -12.90 6.75
CA ALA A 96 -9.17 -12.83 8.19
C ALA A 96 -10.39 -12.23 8.87
N ARG A 97 -10.82 -12.85 9.97
CA ARG A 97 -11.98 -12.35 10.71
C ARG A 97 -11.78 -10.93 11.24
N ASN A 98 -10.55 -10.58 11.58
CA ASN A 98 -10.22 -9.26 12.10
C ASN A 98 -9.70 -8.31 11.02
N GLY A 99 -9.83 -8.67 9.74
CA GLY A 99 -9.31 -7.83 8.65
C GLY A 99 -9.93 -6.45 8.60
N LYS A 100 -11.25 -6.35 8.75
CA LYS A 100 -11.94 -5.06 8.74
C LYS A 100 -11.55 -4.20 9.92
N ASP A 101 -11.33 -4.82 11.07
CA ASP A 101 -10.91 -4.10 12.26
C ASP A 101 -9.50 -3.53 12.07
N ILE A 102 -8.61 -4.32 11.49
CA ILE A 102 -7.26 -3.86 11.17
C ILE A 102 -7.31 -2.68 10.19
N ALA A 103 -8.18 -2.75 9.18
CA ALA A 103 -8.35 -1.65 8.24
C ALA A 103 -8.75 -0.35 8.95
N ARG A 104 -9.66 -0.45 9.91
CA ARG A 104 -10.08 0.71 10.70
C ARG A 104 -8.93 1.25 11.55
N GLN A 105 -8.13 0.36 12.12
CA GLN A 105 -6.96 0.78 12.92
C GLN A 105 -5.92 1.50 12.06
N ILE A 106 -5.68 0.98 10.86
CA ILE A 106 -4.75 1.62 9.93
C ILE A 106 -5.26 3.03 9.56
N ALA A 107 -6.53 3.15 9.20
CA ALA A 107 -7.10 4.44 8.85
C ALA A 107 -7.01 5.44 10.00
N ARG A 108 -7.31 4.98 11.21
CA ARG A 108 -7.29 5.86 12.38
C ARG A 108 -5.90 6.31 12.77
N LYS A 109 -4.91 5.40 12.69
CA LYS A 109 -3.56 5.68 13.18
C LYS A 109 -2.65 6.29 12.13
N THR A 110 -2.93 6.09 10.86
CA THR A 110 -2.06 6.56 9.78
C THR A 110 -2.74 7.54 8.83
N CYS A 111 -4.05 7.64 8.89
CA CYS A 111 -4.87 8.38 7.93
C CYS A 111 -4.78 7.81 6.51
N LEU A 112 -4.29 6.58 6.37
CA LEU A 112 -4.25 5.89 5.09
C LEU A 112 -5.46 4.97 4.98
N LEU A 113 -6.08 4.97 3.81
CA LEU A 113 -7.22 4.11 3.53
C LEU A 113 -6.83 3.10 2.47
N TYR A 114 -7.28 1.86 2.63
CA TYR A 114 -7.11 0.87 1.60
C TYR A 114 -8.45 0.18 1.31
N THR A 115 -8.53 -0.42 0.13
CA THR A 115 -9.71 -1.14 -0.30
C THR A 115 -9.35 -2.58 -0.60
N SER A 116 -10.35 -3.45 -0.51
CA SER A 116 -10.22 -4.82 -1.00
C SER A 116 -10.91 -4.88 -2.35
N PRO A 117 -10.26 -5.43 -3.38
CA PRO A 117 -10.97 -5.60 -4.65
C PRO A 117 -12.14 -6.56 -4.46
N SER A 118 -13.26 -6.23 -5.10
CA SER A 118 -14.39 -7.14 -5.10
C SER A 118 -14.08 -8.35 -5.98
N PRO A 119 -14.74 -9.48 -5.79
CA PRO A 119 -14.52 -10.63 -6.67
C PRO A 119 -14.73 -10.32 -8.14
N ARG A 120 -15.53 -9.31 -8.46
CA ARG A 120 -15.75 -8.89 -9.85
C ARG A 120 -14.57 -8.15 -10.43
N ASP A 121 -13.80 -7.49 -9.60
CA ASP A 121 -12.68 -6.67 -10.02
C ASP A 121 -11.37 -7.46 -10.06
N ALA A 122 -11.43 -8.66 -9.56
CA ALA A 122 -10.24 -9.51 -9.50
C ALA A 122 -9.89 -10.11 -10.85
#